data_5c8cc95283aea5dfee49d6234ecd6f9f
#
_entry.id   5c8cc95283aea5dfee49d6234ecd6f9f
#
_cell.length_a   1.000
_cell.length_b   1.000
_cell.length_c   1.000
_cell.angle_alpha   90.00
_cell.angle_beta   90.00
_cell.angle_gamma   90.00
#
_symmetry.space_group_name_H-M   'P 1'
#
loop_
_entity.id
_entity.type
_entity.pdbx_description
1 polymer ?
#
loop_
_entity_poly.entity_id
_entity_poly.type
_entity_poly.pdbx_seq_one_letter_code
_entity_poly.pdbx_strand_id
1 'polypeptide(L)'
;NPEELVVVGGGVIGLEFASIYQELGSQVYVLSSRVLKSADGEIQKRIASQLKKQGIKLYNDIRAQKIEKVDGKLQVTAKYKTKDKEEIVSGDYVLMASGRGPVFAGLEKEGLGLQMDKGGVLVDKDFQTSLKGVYAIGDLVKGNPQLAHVASAQGEYVAELIMGHDPEINLDIYPSCVFTLDEIAYAGYTEEELKEKNIEYKSSKFNFVANGKALCGGETTGFVKILASPDGKILGSHILGPHASDLIAELALAQSSGLEVKDVINTIHAHPTLAEASHEAAAGIFDQAIHMAQAKRR
;
A
#
# COMPACT_ATOMS: atom_id res chain seq x y z
N ASN A 1 -8.04 -14.63 -22.86
CA ASN A 1 -8.09 -13.25 -22.37
C ASN A 1 -9.53 -12.75 -22.53
N PRO A 2 -10.20 -12.24 -21.48
CA PRO A 2 -11.53 -11.66 -21.64
C PRO A 2 -11.45 -10.39 -22.50
N GLU A 3 -12.49 -10.11 -23.30
CA GLU A 3 -12.63 -8.80 -23.94
C GLU A 3 -13.00 -7.73 -22.90
N GLU A 4 -13.90 -8.10 -21.97
CA GLU A 4 -14.38 -7.23 -20.89
C GLU A 4 -14.26 -7.91 -19.52
N LEU A 5 -13.55 -7.26 -18.60
CA LEU A 5 -13.35 -7.72 -17.22
C LEU A 5 -13.96 -6.73 -16.23
N VAL A 6 -14.83 -7.20 -15.35
CA VAL A 6 -15.33 -6.41 -14.22
C VAL A 6 -14.58 -6.84 -12.95
N VAL A 7 -13.91 -5.90 -12.28
CA VAL A 7 -13.21 -6.12 -11.02
C VAL A 7 -14.02 -5.51 -9.90
N VAL A 8 -14.43 -6.32 -8.94
CA VAL A 8 -15.14 -5.88 -7.72
C VAL A 8 -14.14 -5.78 -6.57
N GLY A 9 -13.68 -4.57 -6.30
CA GLY A 9 -12.70 -4.27 -5.26
C GLY A 9 -11.55 -3.39 -5.79
N GLY A 10 -11.25 -2.31 -5.08
CA GLY A 10 -10.17 -1.36 -5.40
C GLY A 10 -8.99 -1.44 -4.43
N GLY A 11 -8.78 -2.60 -3.80
CA GLY A 11 -7.58 -2.91 -3.03
C GLY A 11 -6.43 -3.35 -3.92
N VAL A 12 -5.31 -3.73 -3.30
CA VAL A 12 -4.06 -4.13 -3.98
C VAL A 12 -4.34 -5.15 -5.09
N ILE A 13 -4.90 -6.30 -4.75
CA ILE A 13 -5.18 -7.40 -5.69
C ILE A 13 -6.06 -6.93 -6.87
N GLY A 14 -7.13 -6.19 -6.57
CA GLY A 14 -8.06 -5.71 -7.61
C GLY A 14 -7.39 -4.77 -8.62
N LEU A 15 -6.51 -3.88 -8.14
CA LEU A 15 -5.82 -2.93 -9.01
C LEU A 15 -4.68 -3.56 -9.80
N GLU A 16 -3.94 -4.49 -9.20
CA GLU A 16 -2.90 -5.24 -9.91
C GLU A 16 -3.49 -6.04 -11.07
N PHE A 17 -4.54 -6.82 -10.82
CA PHE A 17 -5.21 -7.55 -11.89
C PHE A 17 -5.86 -6.61 -12.92
N ALA A 18 -6.42 -5.49 -12.49
CA ALA A 18 -6.97 -4.50 -13.42
C ALA A 18 -5.88 -3.95 -14.35
N SER A 19 -4.68 -3.66 -13.85
CA SER A 19 -3.54 -3.22 -14.64
C SER A 19 -3.06 -4.30 -15.60
N ILE A 20 -2.90 -5.54 -15.13
CA ILE A 20 -2.47 -6.67 -15.97
C ILE A 20 -3.43 -6.90 -17.14
N TYR A 21 -4.73 -7.00 -16.89
CA TYR A 21 -5.70 -7.26 -17.95
C TYR A 21 -5.88 -6.09 -18.89
N GLN A 22 -5.74 -4.86 -18.40
CA GLN A 22 -5.73 -3.67 -19.25
C GLN A 22 -4.56 -3.70 -20.24
N GLU A 23 -3.34 -4.04 -19.77
CA GLU A 23 -2.16 -4.17 -20.62
C GLU A 23 -2.28 -5.34 -21.64
N LEU A 24 -3.00 -6.40 -21.26
CA LEU A 24 -3.32 -7.51 -22.15
C LEU A 24 -4.44 -7.19 -23.17
N GLY A 25 -4.94 -5.95 -23.18
CA GLY A 25 -5.92 -5.45 -24.15
C GLY A 25 -7.39 -5.63 -23.75
N SER A 26 -7.69 -6.07 -22.53
CA SER A 26 -9.07 -6.14 -22.05
C SER A 26 -9.61 -4.75 -21.71
N GLN A 27 -10.90 -4.50 -21.98
CA GLN A 27 -11.59 -3.37 -21.36
C GLN A 27 -11.89 -3.70 -19.90
N VAL A 28 -11.27 -2.95 -18.99
CA VAL A 28 -11.41 -3.21 -17.55
C VAL A 28 -12.31 -2.19 -16.87
N TYR A 29 -13.22 -2.69 -16.04
CA TYR A 29 -14.12 -1.92 -15.17
C TYR A 29 -13.79 -2.23 -13.72
N VAL A 30 -13.47 -1.23 -12.90
CA VAL A 30 -13.21 -1.41 -11.47
C VAL A 30 -14.33 -0.77 -10.67
N LEU A 31 -15.03 -1.56 -9.87
CA LEU A 31 -16.08 -1.12 -8.94
C LEU A 31 -15.51 -1.10 -7.52
N SER A 32 -15.37 0.06 -6.90
CA SER A 32 -14.74 0.19 -5.60
C SER A 32 -15.45 1.19 -4.68
N SER A 33 -15.52 0.87 -3.41
CA SER A 33 -15.98 1.82 -2.39
C SER A 33 -14.91 2.87 -2.04
N ARG A 34 -13.64 2.53 -2.19
CA ARG A 34 -12.46 3.39 -2.03
C ARG A 34 -11.23 2.68 -2.59
N VAL A 35 -10.45 3.40 -3.39
CA VAL A 35 -9.21 2.89 -3.99
C VAL A 35 -8.09 2.93 -2.95
N LEU A 36 -7.34 1.83 -2.79
CA LEU A 36 -6.19 1.68 -1.89
C LEU A 36 -6.39 2.37 -0.53
N LYS A 37 -7.38 1.92 0.22
CA LYS A 37 -7.80 2.53 1.48
C LYS A 37 -6.65 2.73 2.48
N SER A 38 -5.64 1.87 2.49
CA SER A 38 -4.47 1.90 3.37
C SER A 38 -3.36 2.85 2.91
N ALA A 39 -3.39 3.34 1.67
CA ALA A 39 -2.39 4.27 1.17
C ALA A 39 -2.73 5.71 1.53
N ASP A 40 -1.72 6.59 1.55
CA ASP A 40 -1.87 8.04 1.71
C ASP A 40 -2.87 8.63 0.71
N GLY A 41 -3.65 9.62 1.14
CA GLY A 41 -4.73 10.21 0.35
C GLY A 41 -4.27 10.83 -0.98
N GLU A 42 -3.02 11.30 -1.05
CA GLU A 42 -2.44 11.80 -2.30
C GLU A 42 -2.15 10.66 -3.29
N ILE A 43 -1.63 9.53 -2.80
CA ILE A 43 -1.47 8.29 -3.58
C ILE A 43 -2.84 7.86 -4.13
N GLN A 44 -3.87 7.78 -3.28
CA GLN A 44 -5.22 7.37 -3.70
C GLN A 44 -5.77 8.22 -4.84
N LYS A 45 -5.62 9.54 -4.75
CA LYS A 45 -6.08 10.49 -5.78
C LYS A 45 -5.30 10.31 -7.08
N ARG A 46 -3.98 10.17 -6.97
CA ARG A 46 -3.09 10.09 -8.11
C ARG A 46 -3.28 8.80 -8.90
N ILE A 47 -3.27 7.65 -8.22
CA ILE A 47 -3.47 6.35 -8.88
C ILE A 47 -4.86 6.26 -9.53
N ALA A 48 -5.92 6.77 -8.90
CA ALA A 48 -7.25 6.80 -9.50
C ALA A 48 -7.28 7.59 -10.82
N SER A 49 -6.50 8.68 -10.90
CA SER A 49 -6.35 9.46 -12.14
C SER A 49 -5.56 8.71 -13.20
N GLN A 50 -4.51 7.99 -12.81
CA GLN A 50 -3.65 7.23 -13.72
C GLN A 50 -4.36 6.03 -14.31
N LEU A 51 -5.03 5.23 -13.50
CA LEU A 51 -5.84 4.11 -13.97
C LEU A 51 -6.84 4.52 -15.05
N LYS A 52 -7.47 5.70 -14.88
CA LYS A 52 -8.37 6.25 -15.90
C LYS A 52 -7.64 6.65 -17.18
N LYS A 53 -6.44 7.23 -17.08
CA LYS A 53 -5.61 7.57 -18.26
C LYS A 53 -5.15 6.32 -19.02
N GLN A 54 -4.92 5.22 -18.32
CA GLN A 54 -4.58 3.92 -18.87
C GLN A 54 -5.80 3.22 -19.53
N GLY A 55 -7.01 3.81 -19.45
CA GLY A 55 -8.21 3.27 -20.08
C GLY A 55 -9.09 2.43 -19.16
N ILE A 56 -8.71 2.25 -17.88
CA ILE A 56 -9.53 1.54 -16.90
C ILE A 56 -10.73 2.40 -16.51
N LYS A 57 -11.93 1.85 -16.62
CA LYS A 57 -13.16 2.53 -16.18
C LYS A 57 -13.37 2.34 -14.69
N LEU A 58 -12.91 3.30 -13.92
CA LEU A 58 -12.98 3.29 -12.46
C LEU A 58 -14.26 3.95 -11.94
N TYR A 59 -15.10 3.15 -11.29
CA TYR A 59 -16.27 3.57 -10.51
C TYR A 59 -15.87 3.58 -9.02
N ASN A 60 -15.75 4.76 -8.46
CA ASN A 60 -15.41 4.93 -7.05
C ASN A 60 -16.67 5.30 -6.23
N ASP A 61 -16.64 5.11 -4.93
CA ASP A 61 -17.78 5.32 -4.02
C ASP A 61 -18.99 4.44 -4.33
N ILE A 62 -18.74 3.23 -4.85
CA ILE A 62 -19.78 2.30 -5.29
C ILE A 62 -19.57 0.92 -4.63
N ARG A 63 -20.67 0.19 -4.40
CA ARG A 63 -20.64 -1.16 -3.83
C ARG A 63 -21.47 -2.10 -4.70
N ALA A 64 -20.86 -3.20 -5.15
CA ALA A 64 -21.56 -4.27 -5.82
C ALA A 64 -22.61 -4.89 -4.89
N GLN A 65 -23.81 -5.12 -5.43
CA GLN A 65 -24.96 -5.67 -4.71
C GLN A 65 -25.31 -7.05 -5.23
N LYS A 66 -25.22 -7.27 -6.54
CA LYS A 66 -25.69 -8.47 -7.19
C LYS A 66 -24.85 -8.76 -8.44
N ILE A 67 -24.68 -10.03 -8.75
CA ILE A 67 -24.08 -10.52 -10.00
C ILE A 67 -25.06 -11.52 -10.61
N GLU A 68 -25.39 -11.34 -11.87
CA GLU A 68 -26.30 -12.20 -12.63
C GLU A 68 -25.73 -12.51 -14.01
N LYS A 69 -26.14 -13.63 -14.57
CA LYS A 69 -25.83 -13.96 -15.96
C LYS A 69 -27.03 -13.53 -16.84
N VAL A 70 -26.78 -12.61 -17.76
CA VAL A 70 -27.79 -12.06 -18.69
C VAL A 70 -27.21 -12.08 -20.10
N ASP A 71 -27.89 -12.72 -21.03
CA ASP A 71 -27.50 -12.79 -22.45
C ASP A 71 -26.05 -13.23 -22.69
N GLY A 72 -25.60 -14.22 -21.89
CA GLY A 72 -24.25 -14.79 -21.99
C GLY A 72 -23.14 -14.02 -21.25
N LYS A 73 -23.40 -12.78 -20.82
CA LYS A 73 -22.46 -11.98 -20.02
C LYS A 73 -22.82 -11.97 -18.55
N LEU A 74 -21.83 -11.60 -17.69
CA LEU A 74 -22.04 -11.35 -16.28
C LEU A 74 -22.33 -9.86 -16.05
N GLN A 75 -23.48 -9.56 -15.45
CA GLN A 75 -23.87 -8.21 -15.07
C GLN A 75 -23.69 -8.00 -13.56
N VAL A 76 -22.98 -6.94 -13.20
CA VAL A 76 -22.81 -6.50 -11.81
C VAL A 76 -23.69 -5.26 -11.60
N THR A 77 -24.72 -5.41 -10.76
CA THR A 77 -25.49 -4.28 -10.25
C THR A 77 -24.78 -3.69 -9.04
N ALA A 78 -24.48 -2.41 -9.05
CA ALA A 78 -23.75 -1.74 -7.98
C ALA A 78 -24.42 -0.41 -7.62
N LYS A 79 -24.47 -0.08 -6.32
CA LYS A 79 -25.09 1.12 -5.77
C LYS A 79 -24.03 2.08 -5.23
N TYR A 80 -24.15 3.37 -5.57
CA TYR A 80 -23.32 4.41 -4.95
C TYR A 80 -23.66 4.58 -3.48
N LYS A 81 -22.63 4.89 -2.68
CA LYS A 81 -22.78 5.06 -1.23
C LYS A 81 -23.33 6.44 -0.85
N THR A 82 -22.92 7.46 -1.59
CA THR A 82 -23.21 8.88 -1.28
C THR A 82 -24.33 9.47 -2.10
N LYS A 83 -24.85 8.76 -3.11
CA LYS A 83 -25.96 9.21 -3.95
C LYS A 83 -26.90 8.04 -4.28
N ASP A 84 -28.19 8.35 -4.43
CA ASP A 84 -29.18 7.35 -4.82
C ASP A 84 -29.12 7.08 -6.33
N LYS A 85 -28.07 6.35 -6.73
CA LYS A 85 -27.84 5.95 -8.11
C LYS A 85 -27.29 4.53 -8.13
N GLU A 86 -27.75 3.75 -9.09
CA GLU A 86 -27.21 2.44 -9.42
C GLU A 86 -26.50 2.47 -10.75
N GLU A 87 -25.53 1.58 -10.91
CA GLU A 87 -24.85 1.28 -12.16
C GLU A 87 -24.94 -0.21 -12.44
N ILE A 88 -25.13 -0.54 -13.71
CA ILE A 88 -25.03 -1.93 -14.19
C ILE A 88 -23.83 -1.99 -15.12
N VAL A 89 -22.87 -2.84 -14.78
CA VAL A 89 -21.64 -3.04 -15.57
C VAL A 89 -21.58 -4.49 -15.99
N SER A 90 -21.42 -4.73 -17.29
CA SER A 90 -21.34 -6.07 -17.86
C SER A 90 -19.92 -6.41 -18.28
N GLY A 91 -19.57 -7.69 -18.21
CA GLY A 91 -18.30 -8.22 -18.68
C GLY A 91 -18.38 -9.72 -18.94
N ASP A 92 -17.35 -10.26 -19.61
CA ASP A 92 -17.23 -11.70 -19.86
C ASP A 92 -16.92 -12.45 -18.56
N TYR A 93 -16.13 -11.80 -17.69
CA TYR A 93 -15.76 -12.30 -16.37
C TYR A 93 -15.92 -11.24 -15.30
N VAL A 94 -16.14 -11.70 -14.06
CA VAL A 94 -16.12 -10.86 -12.85
C VAL A 94 -15.06 -11.40 -11.91
N LEU A 95 -14.08 -10.56 -11.59
CA LEU A 95 -13.07 -10.85 -10.57
C LEU A 95 -13.54 -10.29 -9.21
N MET A 96 -13.76 -11.17 -8.25
CA MET A 96 -14.06 -10.80 -6.88
C MET A 96 -12.77 -10.55 -6.08
N ALA A 97 -12.43 -9.28 -5.88
CA ALA A 97 -11.26 -8.82 -5.12
C ALA A 97 -11.67 -7.90 -3.95
N SER A 98 -12.82 -8.19 -3.32
CA SER A 98 -13.43 -7.35 -2.28
C SER A 98 -12.79 -7.46 -0.90
N GLY A 99 -11.79 -8.33 -0.73
CA GLY A 99 -11.03 -8.52 0.49
C GLY A 99 -10.69 -9.98 0.75
N ARG A 100 -9.81 -10.19 1.73
CA ARG A 100 -9.41 -11.50 2.25
C ARG A 100 -9.65 -11.51 3.76
N GLY A 101 -9.79 -12.70 4.32
CA GLY A 101 -9.86 -12.92 5.75
C GLY A 101 -9.14 -14.19 6.15
N PRO A 102 -8.82 -14.37 7.42
CA PRO A 102 -8.22 -15.59 7.93
C PRO A 102 -9.13 -16.78 7.72
N VAL A 103 -8.53 -17.95 7.44
CA VAL A 103 -9.25 -19.23 7.32
C VAL A 103 -8.82 -20.14 8.47
N PHE A 104 -9.76 -20.50 9.30
CA PHE A 104 -9.53 -21.31 10.51
C PHE A 104 -9.94 -22.78 10.35
N ALA A 105 -10.54 -23.16 9.22
CA ALA A 105 -11.04 -24.51 8.99
C ALA A 105 -9.97 -25.57 9.28
N GLY A 106 -10.24 -26.44 10.26
CA GLY A 106 -9.32 -27.49 10.71
C GLY A 106 -8.35 -27.10 11.82
N LEU A 107 -8.26 -25.82 12.19
CA LEU A 107 -7.46 -25.36 13.35
C LEU A 107 -8.29 -25.36 14.64
N GLU A 108 -9.61 -25.25 14.53
CA GLU A 108 -10.55 -25.30 15.65
C GLU A 108 -10.93 -26.75 15.95
N LYS A 109 -10.22 -27.41 16.86
CA LYS A 109 -10.83 -28.56 17.57
C LYS A 109 -11.64 -28.03 18.74
N GLU A 110 -12.90 -28.47 18.88
CA GLU A 110 -13.69 -28.20 20.09
C GLU A 110 -12.88 -28.50 21.33
N GLY A 111 -12.82 -27.55 22.28
CA GLY A 111 -12.14 -27.70 23.56
C GLY A 111 -10.67 -27.30 23.60
N LEU A 112 -10.02 -26.89 22.51
CA LEU A 112 -8.63 -26.41 22.56
C LEU A 112 -8.47 -25.07 23.30
N GLY A 113 -9.52 -24.23 23.35
CA GLY A 113 -9.48 -22.94 24.05
C GLY A 113 -8.64 -21.86 23.35
N LEU A 114 -8.39 -22.02 22.05
CA LEU A 114 -7.73 -20.99 21.25
C LEU A 114 -8.65 -19.77 21.13
N GLN A 115 -8.18 -18.62 21.60
CA GLN A 115 -8.95 -17.37 21.52
C GLN A 115 -8.84 -16.77 20.12
N MET A 116 -10.00 -16.61 19.49
CA MET A 116 -10.15 -16.05 18.13
C MET A 116 -11.39 -15.18 18.06
N ASP A 117 -11.41 -14.28 17.09
CA ASP A 117 -12.62 -13.59 16.66
C ASP A 117 -12.71 -13.58 15.13
N LYS A 118 -13.70 -12.87 14.58
CA LYS A 118 -13.89 -12.76 13.11
C LYS A 118 -12.68 -12.17 12.36
N GLY A 119 -11.78 -11.51 13.07
CA GLY A 119 -10.61 -10.83 12.50
C GLY A 119 -9.33 -11.65 12.56
N GLY A 120 -9.28 -12.75 13.29
CA GLY A 120 -8.10 -13.59 13.41
C GLY A 120 -7.85 -14.18 14.79
N VAL A 121 -6.74 -14.87 14.95
CA VAL A 121 -6.25 -15.41 16.21
C VAL A 121 -5.75 -14.25 17.07
N LEU A 122 -6.10 -14.27 18.36
CA LEU A 122 -5.60 -13.31 19.33
C LEU A 122 -4.25 -13.76 19.86
N VAL A 123 -3.28 -12.88 19.83
CA VAL A 123 -1.92 -13.12 20.33
C VAL A 123 -1.49 -12.00 21.26
N ASP A 124 -0.51 -12.25 22.09
CA ASP A 124 0.20 -11.22 22.85
C ASP A 124 1.28 -10.51 21.99
N LYS A 125 2.08 -9.64 22.61
CA LYS A 125 3.15 -8.90 21.95
C LYS A 125 4.25 -9.79 21.33
N ASP A 126 4.37 -11.01 21.79
CA ASP A 126 5.38 -12.00 21.37
C ASP A 126 4.76 -13.08 20.47
N PHE A 127 3.59 -12.82 19.91
CA PHE A 127 2.81 -13.73 19.03
C PHE A 127 2.35 -15.03 19.70
N GLN A 128 2.44 -15.15 21.03
CA GLN A 128 1.91 -16.32 21.73
C GLN A 128 0.39 -16.22 21.82
N THR A 129 -0.28 -17.30 21.51
CA THR A 129 -1.75 -17.44 21.61
C THR A 129 -2.19 -17.65 23.06
N SER A 130 -3.49 -17.79 23.28
CA SER A 130 -4.05 -18.20 24.58
C SER A 130 -3.57 -19.60 25.04
N LEU A 131 -2.97 -20.38 24.16
CA LEU A 131 -2.42 -21.70 24.47
C LEU A 131 -0.90 -21.60 24.67
N LYS A 132 -0.42 -21.97 25.85
CA LYS A 132 1.00 -21.93 26.18
C LYS A 132 1.84 -22.75 25.18
N GLY A 133 2.87 -22.11 24.60
CA GLY A 133 3.77 -22.72 23.63
C GLY A 133 3.19 -22.84 22.22
N VAL A 134 2.03 -22.22 21.95
CA VAL A 134 1.43 -22.13 20.63
C VAL A 134 1.47 -20.67 20.18
N TYR A 135 2.06 -20.43 19.02
CA TYR A 135 2.24 -19.11 18.42
C TYR A 135 1.41 -19.01 17.13
N ALA A 136 0.98 -17.81 16.78
CA ALA A 136 0.36 -17.52 15.49
C ALA A 136 1.00 -16.28 14.87
N ILE A 137 1.26 -16.32 13.56
CA ILE A 137 1.92 -15.25 12.79
C ILE A 137 1.17 -14.99 11.47
N GLY A 138 1.52 -13.89 10.82
CA GLY A 138 1.04 -13.55 9.47
C GLY A 138 -0.46 -13.27 9.39
N ASP A 139 -1.04 -13.64 8.25
CA ASP A 139 -2.44 -13.35 7.87
C ASP A 139 -3.48 -13.94 8.85
N LEU A 140 -3.06 -14.90 9.68
CA LEU A 140 -3.94 -15.55 10.66
C LEU A 140 -4.17 -14.69 11.90
N VAL A 141 -3.23 -13.79 12.21
CA VAL A 141 -3.27 -12.96 13.42
C VAL A 141 -4.19 -11.75 13.23
N LYS A 142 -5.03 -11.50 14.21
CA LYS A 142 -5.93 -10.35 14.22
C LYS A 142 -5.17 -9.03 14.11
N GLY A 143 -5.54 -8.21 13.14
CA GLY A 143 -4.98 -6.86 12.95
C GLY A 143 -3.65 -6.81 12.24
N ASN A 144 -3.01 -7.94 11.94
CA ASN A 144 -1.79 -7.98 11.16
C ASN A 144 -2.00 -7.51 9.72
N PRO A 145 -0.99 -6.85 9.13
CA PRO A 145 -0.96 -6.63 7.69
C PRO A 145 -0.85 -7.99 6.97
N GLN A 146 -1.66 -8.17 5.93
CA GLN A 146 -1.65 -9.39 5.13
C GLN A 146 -0.54 -9.35 4.06
N LEU A 147 0.73 -9.39 4.52
CA LEU A 147 1.93 -9.26 3.72
C LEU A 147 2.88 -10.42 4.01
N ALA A 148 3.31 -11.12 2.97
CA ALA A 148 4.15 -12.31 3.09
C ALA A 148 5.48 -12.03 3.80
N HIS A 149 6.14 -10.91 3.47
CA HIS A 149 7.42 -10.52 4.09
C HIS A 149 7.28 -10.16 5.57
N VAL A 150 6.13 -9.61 5.99
CA VAL A 150 5.85 -9.38 7.42
C VAL A 150 5.64 -10.70 8.15
N ALA A 151 4.90 -11.64 7.55
CA ALA A 151 4.72 -12.98 8.11
C ALA A 151 6.05 -13.74 8.24
N SER A 152 6.97 -13.60 7.26
CA SER A 152 8.31 -14.17 7.33
C SER A 152 9.13 -13.58 8.48
N ALA A 153 9.16 -12.25 8.60
CA ALA A 153 9.86 -11.56 9.68
C ALA A 153 9.31 -11.94 11.07
N GLN A 154 7.98 -12.07 11.19
CA GLN A 154 7.36 -12.58 12.44
C GLN A 154 7.76 -14.02 12.74
N GLY A 155 7.93 -14.85 11.71
CA GLY A 155 8.40 -16.23 11.86
C GLY A 155 9.84 -16.29 12.41
N GLU A 156 10.73 -15.45 11.88
CA GLU A 156 12.09 -15.31 12.38
C GLU A 156 12.09 -14.80 13.82
N TYR A 157 11.34 -13.75 14.12
CA TYR A 157 11.17 -13.19 15.47
C TYR A 157 10.72 -14.25 16.49
N VAL A 158 9.67 -15.02 16.15
CA VAL A 158 9.16 -16.06 17.05
C VAL A 158 10.17 -17.21 17.22
N ALA A 159 10.89 -17.58 16.16
CA ALA A 159 11.92 -18.62 16.24
C ALA A 159 13.06 -18.22 17.20
N GLU A 160 13.53 -16.97 17.12
CA GLU A 160 14.53 -16.41 18.04
C GLU A 160 14.03 -16.45 19.50
N LEU A 161 12.78 -16.03 19.75
CA LEU A 161 12.18 -16.10 21.09
C LEU A 161 12.11 -17.53 21.63
N ILE A 162 11.72 -18.51 20.81
CA ILE A 162 11.63 -19.92 21.22
C ILE A 162 13.02 -20.45 21.59
N MET A 163 14.07 -19.99 20.90
CA MET A 163 15.46 -20.35 21.20
C MET A 163 16.04 -19.60 22.40
N GLY A 164 15.29 -18.68 23.01
CA GLY A 164 15.73 -17.90 24.16
C GLY A 164 16.63 -16.72 23.80
N HIS A 165 16.60 -16.28 22.55
CA HIS A 165 17.28 -15.06 22.10
C HIS A 165 16.40 -13.84 22.33
N ASP A 166 16.95 -12.64 22.16
CA ASP A 166 16.24 -11.36 22.18
C ASP A 166 16.24 -10.82 20.74
N PRO A 167 15.13 -10.97 19.98
CA PRO A 167 15.11 -10.62 18.59
C PRO A 167 15.13 -9.10 18.38
N GLU A 168 16.00 -8.63 17.48
CA GLU A 168 16.21 -7.20 17.18
C GLU A 168 15.36 -6.70 15.99
N ILE A 169 14.59 -7.57 15.33
CA ILE A 169 13.78 -7.21 14.17
C ILE A 169 12.70 -6.19 14.57
N ASN A 170 12.71 -5.03 13.92
CA ASN A 170 11.66 -4.03 14.08
C ASN A 170 10.43 -4.40 13.22
N LEU A 171 9.38 -4.91 13.85
CA LEU A 171 8.14 -5.32 13.19
C LEU A 171 7.13 -4.19 12.99
N ASP A 172 7.37 -2.99 13.53
CA ASP A 172 6.47 -1.84 13.40
C ASP A 172 6.63 -1.11 12.06
N ILE A 173 7.81 -1.23 11.44
CA ILE A 173 8.12 -0.58 10.16
C ILE A 173 8.32 -1.64 9.08
N TYR A 174 7.41 -1.65 8.13
CA TYR A 174 7.44 -2.55 6.98
C TYR A 174 6.98 -1.83 5.72
N PRO A 175 7.55 -2.14 4.55
CA PRO A 175 7.09 -1.60 3.30
C PRO A 175 5.81 -2.32 2.85
N SER A 176 4.89 -1.57 2.23
CA SER A 176 3.75 -2.11 1.51
C SER A 176 3.89 -1.73 0.04
N CYS A 177 3.75 -2.69 -0.87
CA CYS A 177 3.90 -2.49 -2.30
C CYS A 177 2.63 -2.86 -3.06
N VAL A 178 2.38 -2.15 -4.16
CA VAL A 178 1.30 -2.43 -5.11
C VAL A 178 1.91 -2.41 -6.51
N PHE A 179 1.82 -3.53 -7.20
CA PHE A 179 2.45 -3.75 -8.51
C PHE A 179 1.48 -3.42 -9.65
N THR A 180 0.98 -2.19 -9.66
CA THR A 180 0.32 -1.60 -10.82
C THR A 180 1.38 -1.15 -11.83
N LEU A 181 1.00 -0.72 -13.02
CA LEU A 181 1.93 -0.27 -14.07
C LEU A 181 2.87 0.83 -13.55
N ASP A 182 2.29 1.83 -12.86
CA ASP A 182 3.05 2.75 -12.01
C ASP A 182 3.05 2.12 -10.60
N GLU A 183 4.17 1.61 -10.13
CA GLU A 183 4.26 0.98 -8.83
C GLU A 183 3.94 1.95 -7.69
N ILE A 184 3.45 1.42 -6.60
CA ILE A 184 3.24 2.16 -5.37
C ILE A 184 3.96 1.45 -4.25
N ALA A 185 4.69 2.20 -3.42
CA ALA A 185 5.26 1.66 -2.19
C ALA A 185 5.17 2.70 -1.08
N TYR A 186 4.97 2.22 0.14
CA TYR A 186 4.92 3.08 1.32
C TYR A 186 5.33 2.35 2.59
N ALA A 187 5.86 3.09 3.56
CA ALA A 187 6.20 2.62 4.89
C ALA A 187 5.87 3.70 5.92
N GLY A 188 5.49 3.30 7.13
CA GLY A 188 5.11 4.21 8.22
C GLY A 188 3.75 4.87 8.05
N TYR A 189 3.56 6.04 8.67
CA TYR A 189 2.28 6.74 8.75
C TYR A 189 1.89 7.44 7.46
N THR A 190 0.58 7.49 7.18
CA THR A 190 -0.05 8.40 6.21
C THR A 190 -0.27 9.79 6.84
N GLU A 191 -0.50 10.82 6.02
CA GLU A 191 -0.89 12.14 6.56
C GLU A 191 -2.18 12.10 7.36
N GLU A 192 -3.13 11.28 6.94
CA GLU A 192 -4.41 11.11 7.62
C GLU A 192 -4.23 10.55 9.02
N GLU A 193 -3.39 9.52 9.17
CA GLU A 193 -3.08 8.91 10.47
C GLU A 193 -2.34 9.88 11.40
N LEU A 194 -1.40 10.66 10.87
CA LEU A 194 -0.71 11.69 11.67
C LEU A 194 -1.69 12.76 12.18
N LYS A 195 -2.62 13.19 11.32
CA LYS A 195 -3.67 14.15 11.71
C LYS A 195 -4.63 13.57 12.75
N GLU A 196 -5.07 12.33 12.57
CA GLU A 196 -5.95 11.64 13.54
C GLU A 196 -5.29 11.47 14.90
N LYS A 197 -3.97 11.20 14.91
CA LYS A 197 -3.16 11.04 16.13
C LYS A 197 -2.69 12.37 16.72
N ASN A 198 -2.96 13.51 16.07
CA ASN A 198 -2.46 14.84 16.42
C ASN A 198 -0.92 14.88 16.55
N ILE A 199 -0.21 14.17 15.68
CA ILE A 199 1.26 14.20 15.58
C ILE A 199 1.64 15.33 14.64
N GLU A 200 2.50 16.26 15.12
CA GLU A 200 3.04 17.34 14.29
C GLU A 200 4.03 16.80 13.26
N TYR A 201 3.91 17.26 12.03
CA TYR A 201 4.77 16.80 10.94
C TYR A 201 5.00 17.90 9.90
N LYS A 202 6.08 17.72 9.14
CA LYS A 202 6.37 18.39 7.88
C LYS A 202 6.20 17.40 6.74
N SER A 203 5.84 17.88 5.55
CA SER A 203 5.69 17.07 4.35
C SER A 203 6.50 17.67 3.23
N SER A 204 7.22 16.83 2.50
CA SER A 204 7.91 17.21 1.28
C SER A 204 7.64 16.18 0.19
N LYS A 205 7.61 16.65 -1.07
CA LYS A 205 7.30 15.80 -2.21
C LYS A 205 8.13 16.21 -3.42
N PHE A 206 8.91 15.26 -3.96
CA PHE A 206 9.65 15.43 -5.21
C PHE A 206 8.99 14.64 -6.34
N ASN A 207 8.72 15.30 -7.48
CA ASN A 207 8.07 14.65 -8.62
C ASN A 207 9.12 14.10 -9.60
N PHE A 208 8.91 12.89 -10.12
CA PHE A 208 9.82 12.23 -11.06
C PHE A 208 10.03 13.01 -12.37
N VAL A 209 9.09 13.89 -12.74
CA VAL A 209 9.27 14.78 -13.91
C VAL A 209 10.49 15.68 -13.79
N ALA A 210 11.03 15.91 -12.59
CA ALA A 210 12.24 16.68 -12.34
C ALA A 210 13.48 15.79 -12.13
N ASN A 211 13.35 14.47 -12.19
CA ASN A 211 14.44 13.52 -12.03
C ASN A 211 15.09 13.16 -13.37
N GLY A 212 16.40 13.33 -13.50
CA GLY A 212 17.13 13.09 -14.75
C GLY A 212 17.04 11.65 -15.26
N LYS A 213 17.10 10.65 -14.37
CA LYS A 213 16.98 9.24 -14.75
C LYS A 213 15.57 8.89 -15.24
N ALA A 214 14.54 9.42 -14.59
CA ALA A 214 13.15 9.25 -14.99
C ALA A 214 12.90 9.87 -16.38
N LEU A 215 13.47 11.05 -16.65
CA LEU A 215 13.41 11.68 -17.98
C LEU A 215 14.08 10.82 -19.06
N CYS A 216 15.24 10.26 -18.79
CA CYS A 216 15.95 9.38 -19.72
C CYS A 216 15.18 8.08 -20.00
N GLY A 217 14.46 7.55 -18.99
CA GLY A 217 13.63 6.33 -19.13
C GLY A 217 12.25 6.59 -19.74
N GLY A 218 11.81 7.87 -19.84
CA GLY A 218 10.45 8.19 -20.24
C GLY A 218 9.39 7.91 -19.15
N GLU A 219 9.81 7.60 -17.93
CA GLU A 219 8.96 7.18 -16.79
C GLU A 219 8.86 8.31 -15.76
N THR A 220 8.29 9.42 -16.16
CA THR A 220 8.25 10.65 -15.35
C THR A 220 7.02 10.76 -14.45
N THR A 221 6.19 9.73 -14.43
CA THR A 221 4.95 9.71 -13.66
C THR A 221 5.24 9.48 -12.18
N GLY A 222 4.59 10.27 -11.31
CA GLY A 222 4.62 10.03 -9.86
C GLY A 222 5.59 10.90 -9.09
N PHE A 223 5.88 10.45 -7.87
CA PHE A 223 6.62 11.23 -6.89
C PHE A 223 7.17 10.37 -5.75
N VAL A 224 8.15 10.92 -5.03
CA VAL A 224 8.54 10.50 -3.67
C VAL A 224 8.03 11.54 -2.69
N LYS A 225 7.30 11.11 -1.65
CA LYS A 225 6.79 11.95 -0.56
C LYS A 225 7.33 11.44 0.77
N ILE A 226 7.83 12.35 1.60
CA ILE A 226 8.32 12.05 2.94
C ILE A 226 7.53 12.89 3.95
N LEU A 227 7.14 12.24 5.04
CA LEU A 227 6.56 12.85 6.22
C LEU A 227 7.58 12.74 7.35
N ALA A 228 7.92 13.86 7.98
CA ALA A 228 8.89 13.88 9.06
C ALA A 228 8.40 14.75 10.22
N SER A 229 8.83 14.45 11.43
CA SER A 229 8.63 15.31 12.58
C SER A 229 9.37 16.65 12.41
N PRO A 230 9.05 17.70 13.18
CA PRO A 230 9.73 19.00 13.06
C PRO A 230 11.24 18.93 13.22
N ASP A 231 11.74 17.99 14.02
CA ASP A 231 13.18 17.72 14.27
C ASP A 231 13.82 16.80 13.22
N GLY A 232 13.04 16.21 12.31
CA GLY A 232 13.54 15.46 11.17
C GLY A 232 13.45 13.95 11.24
N LYS A 233 12.81 13.37 12.27
CA LYS A 233 12.56 11.93 12.32
C LYS A 233 11.59 11.53 11.21
N ILE A 234 11.92 10.50 10.43
CA ILE A 234 11.05 10.00 9.36
C ILE A 234 9.84 9.30 9.96
N LEU A 235 8.63 9.80 9.67
CA LEU A 235 7.36 9.28 10.16
C LEU A 235 6.63 8.43 9.13
N GLY A 236 6.81 8.75 7.84
CA GLY A 236 6.20 8.03 6.74
C GLY A 236 6.85 8.37 5.42
N SER A 237 6.86 7.41 4.52
CA SER A 237 7.42 7.53 3.17
C SER A 237 6.47 6.90 2.17
N HIS A 238 6.20 7.59 1.07
CA HIS A 238 5.22 7.19 0.07
C HIS A 238 5.77 7.46 -1.32
N ILE A 239 5.82 6.44 -2.15
CA ILE A 239 6.35 6.50 -3.51
C ILE A 239 5.26 6.01 -4.47
N LEU A 240 5.07 6.74 -5.55
CA LEU A 240 4.28 6.30 -6.69
C LEU A 240 5.13 6.57 -7.93
N GLY A 241 5.39 5.57 -8.74
CA GLY A 241 6.16 5.70 -9.97
C GLY A 241 7.10 4.53 -10.22
N PRO A 242 8.11 4.70 -11.11
CA PRO A 242 8.99 3.61 -11.51
C PRO A 242 9.81 3.09 -10.33
N HIS A 243 9.88 1.77 -10.23
CA HIS A 243 10.67 1.06 -9.21
C HIS A 243 10.36 1.49 -7.76
N ALA A 244 9.13 1.89 -7.47
CA ALA A 244 8.74 2.32 -6.13
C ALA A 244 8.99 1.22 -5.09
N SER A 245 8.77 -0.04 -5.46
CA SER A 245 9.00 -1.21 -4.61
C SER A 245 10.45 -1.41 -4.19
N ASP A 246 11.40 -1.02 -5.04
CA ASP A 246 12.85 -1.05 -4.74
C ASP A 246 13.27 0.21 -3.97
N LEU A 247 12.81 1.38 -4.41
CA LEU A 247 13.19 2.67 -3.82
C LEU A 247 12.75 2.83 -2.37
N ILE A 248 11.64 2.23 -1.98
CA ILE A 248 11.13 2.32 -0.61
C ILE A 248 12.08 1.71 0.43
N ALA A 249 12.93 0.76 0.01
CA ALA A 249 13.82 0.02 0.93
C ALA A 249 14.79 0.94 1.67
N GLU A 250 15.35 1.95 1.03
CA GLU A 250 16.23 2.96 1.66
C GLU A 250 15.49 3.72 2.76
N LEU A 251 14.29 4.22 2.45
CA LEU A 251 13.50 5.01 3.40
C LEU A 251 12.95 4.15 4.54
N ALA A 252 12.57 2.90 4.27
CA ALA A 252 12.16 1.95 5.29
C ALA A 252 13.32 1.58 6.20
N LEU A 253 14.54 1.37 5.67
CA LEU A 253 15.75 1.16 6.46
C LEU A 253 16.04 2.36 7.35
N ALA A 254 16.02 3.57 6.81
CA ALA A 254 16.25 4.79 7.57
C ALA A 254 15.23 4.92 8.72
N GLN A 255 13.96 4.67 8.45
CA GLN A 255 12.88 4.74 9.43
C GLN A 255 13.02 3.66 10.52
N SER A 256 13.26 2.40 10.14
CA SER A 256 13.38 1.26 11.09
C SER A 256 14.61 1.37 11.99
N SER A 257 15.69 1.97 11.47
CA SER A 257 16.93 2.23 12.20
C SER A 257 16.91 3.54 13.01
N GLY A 258 15.80 4.29 13.00
CA GLY A 258 15.67 5.56 13.72
C GLY A 258 16.52 6.70 13.17
N LEU A 259 16.93 6.60 11.89
CA LEU A 259 17.64 7.66 11.21
C LEU A 259 16.70 8.84 10.90
N GLU A 260 17.29 10.02 10.68
CA GLU A 260 16.57 11.24 10.35
C GLU A 260 16.70 11.58 8.86
N VAL A 261 15.85 12.48 8.37
CA VAL A 261 15.94 12.96 6.97
C VAL A 261 17.33 13.53 6.63
N LYS A 262 18.05 14.09 7.63
CA LYS A 262 19.41 14.59 7.41
C LYS A 262 20.40 13.48 7.07
N ASP A 263 20.18 12.25 7.53
CA ASP A 263 21.06 11.13 7.21
C ASP A 263 20.88 10.72 5.75
N VAL A 264 19.65 10.76 5.24
CA VAL A 264 19.35 10.59 3.81
C VAL A 264 19.96 11.72 2.98
N ILE A 265 19.84 12.98 3.43
CA ILE A 265 20.44 14.17 2.75
C ILE A 265 21.96 14.06 2.67
N ASN A 266 22.60 13.58 3.73
CA ASN A 266 24.07 13.47 3.81
C ASN A 266 24.62 12.21 3.12
N THR A 267 23.76 11.29 2.69
CA THR A 267 24.15 10.13 1.90
C THR A 267 24.38 10.50 0.45
N ILE A 268 25.52 10.08 -0.13
CA ILE A 268 25.81 10.31 -1.55
C ILE A 268 24.98 9.36 -2.40
N HIS A 269 24.09 9.90 -3.23
CA HIS A 269 23.33 9.13 -4.20
C HIS A 269 24.03 9.14 -5.56
N ALA A 270 24.04 7.99 -6.22
CA ALA A 270 24.63 7.88 -7.55
C ALA A 270 23.83 8.69 -8.59
N HIS A 271 24.53 9.34 -9.53
CA HIS A 271 23.93 10.10 -10.62
C HIS A 271 24.23 9.43 -12.00
N PRO A 272 23.23 9.30 -12.92
CA PRO A 272 21.81 9.58 -12.72
C PRO A 272 21.07 8.35 -12.19
N THR A 273 20.27 8.48 -11.17
CA THR A 273 19.43 7.41 -10.61
C THR A 273 18.03 7.91 -10.20
N LEU A 274 17.09 6.99 -9.99
CA LEU A 274 15.78 7.30 -9.43
C LEU A 274 15.88 7.60 -7.91
N ALA A 275 16.87 7.04 -7.20
CA ALA A 275 17.08 7.24 -5.78
C ALA A 275 17.38 8.72 -5.42
N GLU A 276 17.91 9.52 -6.35
CA GLU A 276 18.04 10.97 -6.17
C GLU A 276 16.69 11.65 -5.84
N ALA A 277 15.56 11.04 -6.21
CA ALA A 277 14.25 11.55 -5.83
C ALA A 277 13.98 11.43 -4.31
N SER A 278 14.51 10.39 -3.65
CA SER A 278 14.43 10.23 -2.19
C SER A 278 15.27 11.32 -1.50
N HIS A 279 16.48 11.58 -2.00
CA HIS A 279 17.33 12.66 -1.52
C HIS A 279 16.66 14.04 -1.63
N GLU A 280 16.12 14.38 -2.79
CA GLU A 280 15.43 15.66 -3.02
C GLU A 280 14.17 15.81 -2.15
N ALA A 281 13.40 14.74 -2.00
CA ALA A 281 12.24 14.74 -1.10
C ALA A 281 12.65 14.93 0.37
N ALA A 282 13.73 14.30 0.82
CA ALA A 282 14.29 14.50 2.16
C ALA A 282 14.78 15.94 2.36
N ALA A 283 15.56 16.47 1.41
CA ALA A 283 16.07 17.84 1.45
C ALA A 283 14.94 18.89 1.48
N GLY A 284 13.83 18.61 0.81
CA GLY A 284 12.65 19.47 0.80
C GLY A 284 11.96 19.64 2.17
N ILE A 285 12.17 18.75 3.13
CA ILE A 285 11.66 18.88 4.51
C ILE A 285 12.22 20.15 5.21
N PHE A 286 13.44 20.54 4.84
CA PHE A 286 14.14 21.72 5.37
C PHE A 286 14.34 22.84 4.34
N ASP A 287 13.57 22.84 3.24
CA ASP A 287 13.70 23.81 2.14
C ASP A 287 15.11 23.82 1.50
N GLN A 288 15.79 22.68 1.48
CA GLN A 288 17.17 22.52 0.96
C GLN A 288 17.23 21.80 -0.40
N ALA A 289 16.08 21.35 -0.93
CA ALA A 289 16.02 20.70 -2.23
C ALA A 289 16.52 21.63 -3.34
N ILE A 290 17.31 21.09 -4.26
CA ILE A 290 17.94 21.85 -5.35
C ILE A 290 17.05 21.90 -6.59
N HIS A 291 16.39 20.78 -6.91
CA HIS A 291 15.61 20.62 -8.14
C HIS A 291 14.09 20.78 -7.92
N MET A 292 13.68 21.29 -6.76
CA MET A 292 12.30 21.65 -6.45
C MET A 292 12.10 23.17 -6.49
N ALA A 293 10.97 23.61 -7.03
CA ALA A 293 10.56 25.00 -6.87
C ALA A 293 10.31 25.28 -5.37
N GLN A 294 11.09 26.17 -4.78
CA GLN A 294 10.87 26.58 -3.39
C GLN A 294 9.53 27.29 -3.26
N ALA A 295 8.76 26.93 -2.23
CA ALA A 295 7.57 27.69 -1.88
C ALA A 295 8.01 29.14 -1.59
N LYS A 296 7.41 30.13 -2.29
CA LYS A 296 7.70 31.55 -2.00
C LYS A 296 7.45 31.76 -0.51
N ARG A 297 8.51 32.08 0.24
CA ARG A 297 8.37 32.56 1.62
C ARG A 297 7.45 33.79 1.57
N ARG A 298 6.24 33.64 2.13
CA ARG A 298 5.33 34.76 2.37
C ARG A 298 5.68 35.44 3.69
#